data_225177659485ef182b757d2f000c8722
#
_entry.id   225177659485ef182b757d2f000c8722
#
_cell.length_a   1.000
_cell.length_b   1.000
_cell.length_c   1.000
_cell.angle_alpha   90.00
_cell.angle_beta   90.00
_cell.angle_gamma   90.00
#
_symmetry.space_group_name_H-M   'P 1'
#
loop_
_entity.id
_entity.type
_entity.pdbx_description
1 polymer ?
#
loop_
_entity_poly.entity_id
_entity_poly.type
_entity_poly.pdbx_seq_one_letter_code
_entity_poly.pdbx_strand_id
1 'polypeptide(L)'
;MKIIGYSRKDFVSKEGRPITGCRIYLATEVDAGKGEGVIVKDMYLSDAKMAGLKINLHDLMGREVKIYYNEFRKPESIVLLD
;
A
#
# COMPACT_ATOMS: atom_id res chain seq x y z
N MET A 1 1.61 8.49 6.21
CA MET A 1 0.66 7.36 6.21
C MET A 1 1.19 6.22 7.04
N LYS A 2 0.31 5.54 7.73
CA LYS A 2 0.68 4.39 8.54
C LYS A 2 0.07 3.13 7.93
N ILE A 3 0.84 2.06 7.80
CA ILE A 3 0.31 0.79 7.33
C ILE A 3 -0.39 0.10 8.50
N ILE A 4 -1.71 -0.06 8.39
CA ILE A 4 -2.54 -0.61 9.47
C ILE A 4 -3.00 -2.03 9.21
N GLY A 5 -2.78 -2.55 8.01
CA GLY A 5 -3.14 -3.92 7.68
C GLY A 5 -2.82 -4.27 6.25
N TYR A 6 -2.85 -5.56 5.95
CA TYR A 6 -2.77 -6.06 4.59
C TYR A 6 -3.44 -7.42 4.52
N SER A 7 -3.88 -7.79 3.33
CA SER A 7 -4.46 -9.10 3.10
C SER A 7 -4.09 -9.61 1.72
N ARG A 8 -3.94 -10.93 1.60
CA ARG A 8 -3.70 -11.57 0.30
C ARG A 8 -4.92 -11.40 -0.60
N LYS A 9 -4.69 -11.02 -1.84
CA LYS A 9 -5.73 -10.92 -2.87
C LYS A 9 -5.21 -11.55 -4.16
N ASP A 10 -5.44 -12.85 -4.27
CA ASP A 10 -5.04 -13.61 -5.45
C ASP A 10 -6.28 -13.81 -6.33
N PHE A 11 -6.14 -13.57 -7.61
CA PHE A 11 -7.25 -13.71 -8.55
C PHE A 11 -6.75 -14.07 -9.94
N VAL A 12 -7.67 -14.42 -10.82
CA VAL A 12 -7.35 -14.74 -12.22
C VAL A 12 -7.90 -13.61 -13.09
N SER A 13 -7.03 -13.06 -13.95
CA SER A 13 -7.43 -11.99 -14.87
C SER A 13 -8.37 -12.51 -15.93
N LYS A 14 -8.99 -11.58 -16.68
CA LYS A 14 -9.87 -11.94 -17.82
C LYS A 14 -9.16 -12.78 -18.88
N GLU A 15 -7.84 -12.66 -18.95
CA GLU A 15 -7.01 -13.39 -19.92
C GLU A 15 -6.54 -14.74 -19.38
N GLY A 16 -7.01 -15.14 -18.19
CA GLY A 16 -6.65 -16.41 -17.58
C GLY A 16 -5.30 -16.42 -16.86
N ARG A 17 -4.69 -15.26 -16.64
CA ARG A 17 -3.41 -15.17 -15.93
C ARG A 17 -3.64 -15.09 -14.43
N PRO A 18 -2.95 -15.89 -13.62
CA PRO A 18 -3.02 -15.73 -12.18
C PRO A 18 -2.31 -14.43 -11.77
N ILE A 19 -2.99 -13.64 -10.95
CA ILE A 19 -2.44 -12.40 -10.39
C ILE A 19 -2.38 -12.59 -8.89
N THR A 20 -1.19 -12.46 -8.32
CA THR A 20 -0.96 -12.64 -6.91
C THR A 20 -0.41 -11.36 -6.29
N GLY A 21 -0.89 -11.02 -5.13
CA GLY A 21 -0.47 -9.82 -4.44
C GLY A 21 -1.21 -9.59 -3.15
N CYS A 22 -1.08 -8.36 -2.64
CA CYS A 22 -1.72 -7.96 -1.40
C CYS A 22 -2.44 -6.63 -1.57
N ARG A 23 -3.57 -6.51 -0.88
CA ARG A 23 -4.19 -5.22 -0.66
C ARG A 23 -3.65 -4.67 0.65
N ILE A 24 -3.15 -3.46 0.61
CA ILE A 24 -2.52 -2.79 1.74
C ILE A 24 -3.45 -1.69 2.22
N TYR A 25 -3.69 -1.63 3.52
CA TYR A 25 -4.56 -0.63 4.14
C TYR A 25 -3.70 0.39 4.86
N LEU A 26 -3.97 1.67 4.57
CA LEU A 26 -3.17 2.79 5.06
C LEU A 26 -4.08 3.79 5.76
N ALA A 27 -3.60 4.35 6.85
CA ALA A 27 -4.30 5.40 7.56
C ALA A 27 -3.50 6.69 7.51
N THR A 28 -4.19 7.81 7.28
CA THR A 28 -3.61 9.15 7.36
C THR A 28 -4.56 10.04 8.15
N GLU A 29 -4.00 11.01 8.84
CA GLU A 29 -4.83 11.94 9.63
C GLU A 29 -5.60 12.88 8.72
N VAL A 30 -6.83 13.20 9.12
CA VAL A 30 -7.62 14.24 8.48
C VAL A 30 -6.98 15.59 8.81
N ASP A 31 -6.97 16.50 7.83
CA ASP A 31 -6.45 17.86 8.05
C ASP A 31 -7.19 18.53 9.19
N ALA A 32 -6.45 19.07 10.16
CA ALA A 32 -7.02 19.66 11.38
C ALA A 32 -8.04 20.77 11.12
N GLY A 33 -7.90 21.49 10.02
CA GLY A 33 -8.85 22.53 9.64
C GLY A 33 -10.11 22.04 8.96
N LYS A 34 -10.20 20.75 8.63
CA LYS A 34 -11.31 20.16 7.85
C LYS A 34 -12.07 19.07 8.58
N GLY A 35 -11.59 18.60 9.70
CA GLY A 35 -12.25 17.52 10.44
C GLY A 35 -11.36 16.90 11.49
N GLU A 36 -11.75 15.70 11.91
CA GLU A 36 -11.05 14.94 12.94
C GLU A 36 -10.92 13.47 12.50
N GLY A 37 -9.97 12.76 13.10
CA GLY A 37 -9.82 11.33 12.91
C GLY A 37 -8.85 10.97 11.81
N VAL A 38 -9.09 9.82 11.20
CA VAL A 38 -8.20 9.28 10.16
C VAL A 38 -8.99 8.90 8.92
N ILE A 39 -8.32 9.02 7.79
CA ILE A 39 -8.82 8.54 6.50
C ILE A 39 -8.11 7.22 6.22
N VAL A 40 -8.87 6.18 5.90
CA VAL A 40 -8.30 4.89 5.51
C VAL A 40 -8.35 4.78 4.00
N LYS A 41 -7.23 4.45 3.41
CA LYS A 41 -7.10 4.19 1.98
C LYS A 41 -6.53 2.80 1.77
N ASP A 42 -6.77 2.24 0.62
CA ASP A 42 -6.19 0.96 0.27
C ASP A 42 -5.50 1.04 -1.09
N MET A 43 -4.54 0.15 -1.29
CA MET A 43 -3.86 0.01 -2.57
C MET A 43 -3.49 -1.44 -2.77
N TYR A 44 -3.40 -1.84 -4.05
CA TYR A 44 -2.98 -3.19 -4.40
C TYR A 44 -1.55 -3.17 -4.90
N LEU A 45 -0.73 -4.09 -4.37
CA LEU A 45 0.61 -4.34 -4.88
C LEU A 45 0.75 -5.81 -5.22
N SER A 46 1.20 -6.09 -6.44
CA SER A 46 1.50 -7.45 -6.85
C SER A 46 2.74 -7.97 -6.12
N ASP A 47 2.86 -9.30 -6.02
CA ASP A 47 4.04 -9.92 -5.43
C ASP A 47 5.32 -9.50 -6.17
N ALA A 48 5.25 -9.44 -7.51
CA ALA A 48 6.39 -8.99 -8.31
C ALA A 48 6.78 -7.55 -7.98
N LYS A 49 5.81 -6.67 -7.79
CA LYS A 49 6.07 -5.27 -7.44
C LYS A 49 6.69 -5.16 -6.05
N MET A 50 6.16 -5.91 -5.09
CA MET A 50 6.72 -5.91 -3.73
C MET A 50 8.15 -6.44 -3.70
N ALA A 51 8.44 -7.49 -4.46
CA ALA A 51 9.80 -8.02 -4.59
C ALA A 51 10.75 -6.98 -5.21
N GLY A 52 10.29 -6.28 -6.25
CA GLY A 52 11.07 -5.23 -6.90
C GLY A 52 11.37 -4.04 -5.98
N LEU A 53 10.45 -3.71 -5.09
CA LEU A 53 10.62 -2.65 -4.10
C LEU A 53 11.34 -3.13 -2.83
N LYS A 54 11.58 -4.43 -2.70
CA LYS A 54 12.20 -5.05 -1.52
C LYS A 54 11.42 -4.78 -0.24
N ILE A 55 10.10 -4.90 -0.33
CA ILE A 55 9.18 -4.62 0.78
C ILE A 55 8.82 -5.92 1.51
N ASN A 56 8.87 -5.87 2.83
CA ASN A 56 8.29 -6.90 3.69
C ASN A 56 7.17 -6.24 4.50
N LEU A 57 5.92 -6.55 4.18
CA LEU A 57 4.76 -5.92 4.81
C LEU A 57 4.67 -6.19 6.30
N HIS A 58 5.06 -7.38 6.73
CA HIS A 58 5.05 -7.71 8.15
C HIS A 58 5.95 -6.76 8.95
N ASP A 59 7.12 -6.43 8.42
CA ASP A 59 8.06 -5.51 9.06
C ASP A 59 7.58 -4.07 9.05
N LEU A 60 6.69 -3.73 8.12
CA LEU A 60 6.17 -2.37 7.98
C LEU A 60 4.87 -2.12 8.76
N MET A 61 4.30 -3.16 9.36
CA MET A 61 3.06 -3.02 10.10
C MET A 61 3.17 -2.00 11.24
N GLY A 62 2.22 -1.07 11.27
CA GLY A 62 2.17 -0.02 12.30
C GLY A 62 3.19 1.09 12.12
N ARG A 63 3.98 1.08 11.05
CA ARG A 63 5.05 2.04 10.83
C ARG A 63 4.64 3.15 9.87
N GLU A 64 5.17 4.34 10.08
CA GLU A 64 4.93 5.47 9.19
C GLU A 64 5.73 5.31 7.91
N VAL A 65 5.05 5.46 6.78
CA VAL A 65 5.68 5.34 5.46
C VAL A 65 5.26 6.50 4.58
N LYS A 66 6.06 6.76 3.56
CA LYS A 66 5.70 7.67 2.48
C LYS A 66 5.75 6.89 1.18
N ILE A 67 4.71 7.01 0.37
CA ILE A 67 4.60 6.32 -0.90
C ILE A 67 4.82 7.35 -2.01
N TYR A 68 5.78 7.06 -2.89
CA TYR A 68 6.05 7.87 -4.07
C TYR A 68 5.40 7.21 -5.27
N TYR A 69 4.75 8.02 -6.09
CA TYR A 69 4.06 7.55 -7.28
C TYR A 69 4.79 8.03 -8.53
N ASN A 70 4.73 7.25 -9.60
CA ASN A 70 5.26 7.68 -10.88
C ASN A 70 4.25 8.57 -11.61
N GLU A 71 4.60 9.00 -12.83
CA GLU A 71 3.74 9.85 -13.66
C GLU A 71 2.40 9.20 -14.02
N PHE A 72 2.30 7.87 -13.93
CA PHE A 72 1.06 7.12 -14.18
C PHE A 72 0.25 6.88 -12.91
N ARG A 73 0.60 7.53 -11.81
CA ARG A 73 -0.04 7.40 -10.49
C ARG A 73 0.05 5.98 -9.90
N LYS A 74 1.09 5.25 -10.28
CA LYS A 74 1.35 3.92 -9.74
C LYS A 74 2.46 3.99 -8.70
N PRO A 75 2.38 3.18 -7.62
CA PRO A 75 3.43 3.20 -6.60
C PRO A 75 4.79 2.86 -7.18
N GLU A 76 5.77 3.72 -6.93
CA GLU A 76 7.12 3.55 -7.40
C GLU A 76 8.07 3.18 -6.27
N SER A 77 7.87 3.73 -5.09
CA SER A 77 8.66 3.38 -3.92
C SER A 77 7.88 3.63 -2.64
N ILE A 78 8.27 2.91 -1.59
CA ILE A 78 7.74 3.09 -0.23
C ILE A 78 8.94 3.34 0.68
N VAL A 79 8.93 4.47 1.35
CA VAL A 79 10.02 4.88 2.23
C VAL A 79 9.55 4.89 3.67
N LEU A 80 10.30 4.25 4.54
CA LEU A 80 10.04 4.24 5.97
C LEU A 80 10.45 5.59 6.56
N LEU A 81 9.54 6.22 7.31
CA LEU A 81 9.75 7.55 7.88
C LEU A 81 10.18 7.56 9.34
N ASP A 82 9.95 6.46 10.07
CA ASP A 82 10.30 6.40 11.50
C ASP A 82 11.57 5.60 11.79
#